data_c8f7ccb620cb72ab6efc81b700e7c1b5
#
_entry.id   c8f7ccb620cb72ab6efc81b700e7c1b5
#
_cell.length_a   1.000
_cell.length_b   1.000
_cell.length_c   1.000
_cell.angle_alpha   90.00
_cell.angle_beta   90.00
_cell.angle_gamma   90.00
#
_symmetry.space_group_name_H-M   'P 1'
#
loop_
_entity.id
_entity.type
_entity.pdbx_description
1 polymer ?
#
loop_
_entity_poly.entity_id
_entity_poly.type
_entity_poly.pdbx_seq_one_letter_code
_entity_poly.pdbx_strand_id
1 'polypeptide(L)'
;MSTSDDIHNTTATGKCPFHQGGHDQSAGAGTTTRDWWPNQLRVDLLNQHSNRSNPLGEDFDYRKEFSKLDYYGLKKDLKALLTESQPWWPADWGSYAGLFIRMAWHGAGTYRSIDGRGGAGRGQQRFAPLNSWPDNVSLDKARRLLWPIKQKYGQKISWADLFILAGNVALENSGFRTFGFGAGREDVWEPDLDVNWGDEKAWLTHRHPEALAKAPLGATEMGLIYVNPEGPDHSGEPLSAAAAIRATFGNMGMNDEETVALIAGGHTLGKTHGAGPTSNVGPDPEAAPIEEQGLGWASTYGSGVGADAITSGLEVVWTQTPTQWSNYFFENLFKYEWVQTRSPAGAIQFEAVDAPEIIPDPFDPSKKRKPTMLVTDLTLRFDPEFEKISRRFLNDPQAFNEAFARASVSYTHLRAHETLANL
;
A
#
# COMPACT_ATOMS: atom_id res chain seq x y z
N MET A 1 -3.92 45.06 45.63
CA MET A 1 -3.71 43.64 45.85
C MET A 1 -4.35 42.99 44.64
N SER A 2 -3.55 42.79 43.69
CA SER A 2 -2.99 41.53 43.19
C SER A 2 -4.06 40.53 42.79
N THR A 3 -4.21 40.35 41.56
CA THR A 3 -3.83 39.06 40.91
C THR A 3 -3.81 39.26 39.40
N SER A 4 -2.66 39.47 38.90
CA SER A 4 -2.24 39.03 37.58
C SER A 4 -2.13 37.50 37.65
N ASP A 5 -2.36 36.88 36.53
CA ASP A 5 -2.00 35.56 36.11
C ASP A 5 -3.20 34.66 35.75
N ASP A 6 -3.79 34.96 34.62
CA ASP A 6 -4.50 33.94 33.84
C ASP A 6 -4.57 34.31 32.34
N ILE A 7 -3.40 34.59 31.79
CA ILE A 7 -3.21 34.60 30.34
C ILE A 7 -2.14 33.59 30.06
N HIS A 8 -2.52 32.37 29.83
CA HIS A 8 -1.81 31.38 29.01
C HIS A 8 -2.35 29.97 29.27
N ASN A 9 -3.47 29.69 28.71
CA ASN A 9 -3.74 28.35 28.23
C ASN A 9 -4.88 28.34 27.20
N THR A 10 -4.71 29.08 26.12
CA THR A 10 -5.39 28.72 24.88
C THR A 10 -4.54 27.65 24.24
N THR A 11 -4.79 26.43 24.62
CA THR A 11 -4.43 25.26 23.80
C THR A 11 -5.01 25.52 22.41
N ALA A 12 -4.15 25.82 21.48
CA ALA A 12 -4.49 25.97 20.08
C ALA A 12 -4.87 24.59 19.52
N THR A 13 -6.09 24.20 19.83
CA THR A 13 -6.80 23.12 19.15
C THR A 13 -7.17 23.66 17.77
N GLY A 14 -6.46 23.27 16.75
CA GLY A 14 -6.75 23.70 15.38
C GLY A 14 -5.52 24.01 14.53
N LYS A 15 -4.36 23.51 14.88
CA LYS A 15 -3.22 23.58 13.97
C LYS A 15 -3.44 22.63 12.80
N CYS A 16 -3.56 23.23 11.61
CA CYS A 16 -3.56 22.50 10.35
C CYS A 16 -2.42 21.46 10.35
N PRO A 17 -2.68 20.19 10.00
CA PRO A 17 -1.65 19.15 9.93
C PRO A 17 -0.43 19.56 9.12
N PHE A 18 -0.62 20.42 8.11
CA PHE A 18 0.46 20.98 7.30
C PHE A 18 1.41 21.92 8.05
N HIS A 19 1.07 22.38 9.24
CA HIS A 19 1.90 23.29 10.01
C HIS A 19 2.94 22.60 10.90
N GLN A 20 2.74 21.33 11.22
CA GLN A 20 3.59 20.66 12.22
C GLN A 20 4.66 19.74 11.62
N GLY A 21 4.47 19.27 10.40
CA GLY A 21 5.29 18.18 9.88
C GLY A 21 6.58 18.58 9.16
N GLY A 22 6.69 19.81 8.66
CA GLY A 22 7.85 20.23 7.87
C GLY A 22 9.05 20.72 8.67
N HIS A 23 8.85 21.05 9.96
CA HIS A 23 9.87 21.70 10.75
C HIS A 23 10.67 20.78 11.66
N ASP A 24 10.04 19.74 12.16
CA ASP A 24 10.68 18.89 13.17
C ASP A 24 11.64 17.85 12.57
N GLN A 25 11.60 17.68 11.25
CA GLN A 25 12.38 16.61 10.59
C GLN A 25 13.53 17.10 9.70
N SER A 26 13.60 18.38 9.38
CA SER A 26 14.76 18.91 8.67
C SER A 26 15.79 19.45 9.65
N ALA A 27 16.93 18.80 9.76
CA ALA A 27 18.05 19.30 10.55
C ALA A 27 18.40 20.73 10.09
N GLY A 28 18.19 21.72 10.96
CA GLY A 28 18.44 23.12 10.67
C GLY A 28 17.32 23.86 9.96
N ALA A 29 16.10 23.35 9.97
CA ALA A 29 14.95 24.08 9.48
C ALA A 29 14.72 25.34 10.31
N GLY A 30 15.13 26.49 9.77
CA GLY A 30 14.70 27.79 10.23
C GLY A 30 13.22 28.02 9.92
N THR A 31 12.67 29.14 10.37
CA THR A 31 11.33 29.58 9.99
C THR A 31 11.25 29.77 8.47
N THR A 32 10.21 29.23 7.86
CA THR A 32 9.92 29.42 6.43
C THR A 32 9.01 30.63 6.24
N THR A 33 8.92 31.14 5.02
CA THR A 33 7.96 32.18 4.67
C THR A 33 6.53 31.81 5.05
N ARG A 34 6.21 30.51 5.08
CA ARG A 34 4.90 29.98 5.44
C ARG A 34 4.56 30.15 6.92
N ASP A 35 5.55 30.14 7.80
CA ASP A 35 5.35 30.34 9.23
C ASP A 35 4.94 31.78 9.53
N TRP A 36 5.37 32.69 8.69
CA TRP A 36 5.07 34.10 8.78
C TRP A 36 3.83 34.53 7.98
N TRP A 37 3.50 33.75 6.95
CA TRP A 37 2.40 34.08 6.04
C TRP A 37 1.58 32.85 5.69
N PRO A 38 0.59 32.50 6.50
CA PRO A 38 -0.13 31.24 6.41
C PRO A 38 -0.88 31.00 5.08
N ASN A 39 -1.15 32.07 4.32
CA ASN A 39 -1.89 31.97 3.05
C ASN A 39 -1.01 32.05 1.81
N GLN A 40 0.31 31.95 1.95
CA GLN A 40 1.20 31.96 0.79
C GLN A 40 1.24 30.60 0.09
N LEU A 41 1.52 30.66 -1.22
CA LEU A 41 1.83 29.47 -2.00
C LEU A 41 3.06 28.78 -1.43
N ARG A 42 3.04 27.46 -1.46
CA ARG A 42 4.16 26.61 -1.06
C ARG A 42 5.25 26.64 -2.14
N VAL A 43 6.02 27.71 -2.17
CA VAL A 43 7.13 27.85 -3.14
C VAL A 43 8.32 26.92 -2.85
N ASP A 44 8.41 26.41 -1.63
CA ASP A 44 9.35 25.36 -1.23
C ASP A 44 9.22 24.11 -2.12
N LEU A 45 8.00 23.77 -2.56
CA LEU A 45 7.75 22.65 -3.45
C LEU A 45 8.46 22.78 -4.81
N LEU A 46 8.73 24.00 -5.25
CA LEU A 46 9.44 24.26 -6.51
C LEU A 46 10.94 23.89 -6.44
N ASN A 47 11.47 23.80 -5.22
CA ASN A 47 12.89 23.47 -4.99
C ASN A 47 13.12 22.03 -4.54
N GLN A 48 12.05 21.23 -4.42
CA GLN A 48 12.19 19.80 -4.12
C GLN A 48 12.83 19.07 -5.30
N HIS A 49 13.56 18.01 -4.97
CA HIS A 49 14.20 17.14 -5.95
C HIS A 49 15.16 17.89 -6.89
N SER A 50 15.87 18.88 -6.34
CA SER A 50 16.88 19.61 -7.09
C SER A 50 18.05 18.68 -7.48
N ASN A 51 18.81 19.07 -8.54
CA ASN A 51 20.01 18.34 -8.94
C ASN A 51 21.06 18.21 -7.81
N ARG A 52 20.98 19.05 -6.79
CA ARG A 52 21.88 18.99 -5.61
C ARG A 52 21.64 17.80 -4.70
N SER A 53 20.41 17.31 -4.64
CA SER A 53 20.07 16.10 -3.87
C SER A 53 20.38 14.82 -4.65
N ASN A 54 20.61 14.91 -5.97
CA ASN A 54 20.88 13.75 -6.81
C ASN A 54 22.36 13.32 -6.72
N PRO A 55 22.66 12.13 -6.12
CA PRO A 55 24.03 11.65 -5.98
C PRO A 55 24.64 11.14 -7.29
N LEU A 56 23.85 11.04 -8.36
CA LEU A 56 24.29 10.47 -9.63
C LEU A 56 24.96 11.50 -10.57
N GLY A 57 24.90 12.80 -10.20
CA GLY A 57 25.49 13.88 -10.97
C GLY A 57 24.62 14.37 -12.13
N GLU A 58 25.00 15.52 -12.70
CA GLU A 58 24.19 16.21 -13.71
C GLU A 58 24.17 15.51 -15.07
N ASP A 59 25.19 14.71 -15.38
CA ASP A 59 25.30 13.97 -16.65
C ASP A 59 24.55 12.63 -16.65
N PHE A 60 23.95 12.25 -15.52
CA PHE A 60 23.21 10.99 -15.44
C PHE A 60 21.90 11.07 -16.23
N ASP A 61 21.70 10.12 -17.12
CA ASP A 61 20.50 9.97 -17.93
C ASP A 61 19.96 8.55 -17.76
N TYR A 62 18.86 8.44 -17.00
CA TYR A 62 18.25 7.15 -16.67
C TYR A 62 17.80 6.38 -17.92
N ARG A 63 17.30 7.06 -18.95
CA ARG A 63 16.85 6.39 -20.19
C ARG A 63 18.01 5.70 -20.89
N LYS A 64 19.18 6.37 -20.93
CA LYS A 64 20.41 5.76 -21.46
C LYS A 64 20.90 4.60 -20.60
N GLU A 65 20.83 4.71 -19.27
CA GLU A 65 21.21 3.61 -18.39
C GLU A 65 20.24 2.43 -18.51
N PHE A 66 18.94 2.68 -18.53
CA PHE A 66 17.93 1.64 -18.73
C PHE A 66 18.10 0.90 -20.07
N SER A 67 18.49 1.59 -21.16
CA SER A 67 18.73 0.95 -22.46
C SER A 67 19.82 -0.12 -22.44
N LYS A 68 20.70 -0.11 -21.43
CA LYS A 68 21.77 -1.10 -21.21
C LYS A 68 21.31 -2.29 -20.36
N LEU A 69 20.05 -2.30 -19.91
CA LEU A 69 19.50 -3.32 -19.03
C LEU A 69 19.24 -4.62 -19.79
N ASP A 70 19.72 -5.74 -19.24
CA ASP A 70 19.20 -7.07 -19.60
C ASP A 70 17.84 -7.28 -18.95
N TYR A 71 16.79 -6.80 -19.63
CA TYR A 71 15.41 -6.85 -19.12
C TYR A 71 14.91 -8.27 -18.87
N TYR A 72 15.20 -9.21 -19.76
CA TYR A 72 14.78 -10.59 -19.60
C TYR A 72 15.56 -11.32 -18.51
N GLY A 73 16.84 -11.01 -18.36
CA GLY A 73 17.66 -11.47 -17.24
C GLY A 73 17.11 -10.98 -15.91
N LEU A 74 16.75 -9.69 -15.82
CA LEU A 74 16.12 -9.12 -14.63
C LEU A 74 14.78 -9.79 -14.30
N LYS A 75 13.91 -10.01 -15.29
CA LYS A 75 12.64 -10.75 -15.07
C LYS A 75 12.88 -12.17 -14.60
N LYS A 76 13.90 -12.85 -15.11
CA LYS A 76 14.28 -14.19 -14.66
C LYS A 76 14.71 -14.19 -13.20
N ASP A 77 15.56 -13.23 -12.81
CA ASP A 77 16.02 -13.11 -11.42
C ASP A 77 14.87 -12.75 -10.47
N LEU A 78 13.95 -11.88 -10.87
CA LEU A 78 12.75 -11.57 -10.09
C LEU A 78 11.85 -12.80 -9.92
N LYS A 79 11.67 -13.62 -10.96
CA LYS A 79 10.90 -14.88 -10.85
C LYS A 79 11.57 -15.87 -9.90
N ALA A 80 12.88 -15.97 -9.90
CA ALA A 80 13.61 -16.81 -8.95
C ALA A 80 13.41 -16.29 -7.52
N LEU A 81 13.58 -14.99 -7.29
CA LEU A 81 13.38 -14.38 -5.98
C LEU A 81 11.96 -14.60 -5.42
N LEU A 82 10.94 -14.56 -6.28
CA LEU A 82 9.54 -14.77 -5.87
C LEU A 82 9.30 -16.12 -5.20
N THR A 83 10.07 -17.15 -5.53
CA THR A 83 9.89 -18.53 -5.07
C THR A 83 11.02 -19.04 -4.18
N GLU A 84 12.03 -18.19 -3.94
CA GLU A 84 13.16 -18.51 -3.06
C GLU A 84 12.92 -17.96 -1.65
N SER A 85 12.18 -18.72 -0.85
CA SER A 85 11.82 -18.34 0.52
C SER A 85 13.07 -18.17 1.40
N GLN A 86 13.15 -17.01 2.06
CA GLN A 86 14.27 -16.67 2.93
C GLN A 86 13.97 -17.00 4.40
N PRO A 87 14.89 -17.61 5.15
CA PRO A 87 14.64 -17.96 6.55
C PRO A 87 14.31 -16.76 7.46
N TRP A 88 14.88 -15.59 7.16
CA TRP A 88 14.64 -14.37 7.93
C TRP A 88 13.28 -13.71 7.66
N TRP A 89 12.63 -14.05 6.54
CA TRP A 89 11.28 -13.63 6.17
C TRP A 89 10.64 -14.71 5.28
N PRO A 90 10.11 -15.79 5.86
CA PRO A 90 9.54 -16.91 5.09
C PRO A 90 8.36 -16.49 4.22
N ALA A 91 8.30 -17.03 3.00
CA ALA A 91 7.24 -16.74 2.04
C ALA A 91 5.99 -17.58 2.32
N ASP A 92 4.82 -16.97 2.29
CA ASP A 92 3.53 -17.66 2.37
C ASP A 92 3.38 -18.61 1.19
N TRP A 93 3.09 -19.88 1.44
CA TRP A 93 3.04 -20.94 0.41
C TRP A 93 4.28 -21.00 -0.49
N GLY A 94 5.42 -20.55 0.01
CA GLY A 94 6.67 -20.48 -0.76
C GLY A 94 6.69 -19.41 -1.85
N SER A 95 5.81 -18.40 -1.80
CA SER A 95 5.72 -17.33 -2.80
C SER A 95 5.63 -15.95 -2.18
N TYR A 96 6.47 -15.02 -2.64
CA TYR A 96 6.40 -13.60 -2.28
C TYR A 96 5.46 -12.79 -3.18
N ALA A 97 4.70 -13.44 -4.07
CA ALA A 97 3.88 -12.72 -5.05
C ALA A 97 2.92 -11.72 -4.40
N GLY A 98 2.16 -12.11 -3.38
CA GLY A 98 1.26 -11.22 -2.65
C GLY A 98 1.97 -10.02 -2.03
N LEU A 99 3.16 -10.23 -1.46
CA LEU A 99 3.97 -9.17 -0.85
C LEU A 99 4.45 -8.14 -1.90
N PHE A 100 4.90 -8.59 -3.07
CA PHE A 100 5.40 -7.67 -4.12
C PHE A 100 4.26 -6.98 -4.87
N ILE A 101 3.12 -7.63 -5.07
CA ILE A 101 1.91 -6.98 -5.60
C ILE A 101 1.45 -5.87 -4.64
N ARG A 102 1.40 -6.16 -3.34
CA ARG A 102 1.08 -5.16 -2.32
C ARG A 102 2.08 -4.00 -2.30
N MET A 103 3.38 -4.27 -2.41
CA MET A 103 4.41 -3.23 -2.48
C MET A 103 4.20 -2.31 -3.68
N ALA A 104 3.94 -2.85 -4.87
CA ALA A 104 3.67 -2.08 -6.08
C ALA A 104 2.39 -1.24 -5.93
N TRP A 105 1.32 -1.83 -5.40
CA TRP A 105 0.07 -1.13 -5.11
C TRP A 105 0.28 0.03 -4.13
N HIS A 106 0.96 -0.19 -3.02
CA HIS A 106 1.20 0.84 -2.01
C HIS A 106 2.16 1.95 -2.48
N GLY A 107 3.03 1.66 -3.44
CA GLY A 107 3.80 2.70 -4.14
C GLY A 107 2.92 3.56 -5.03
N ALA A 108 2.00 2.95 -5.76
CA ALA A 108 1.12 3.62 -6.71
C ALA A 108 -0.08 4.32 -6.06
N GLY A 109 -0.63 3.75 -4.99
CA GLY A 109 -1.85 4.21 -4.33
C GLY A 109 -1.73 5.53 -3.57
N THR A 110 -0.54 6.13 -3.53
CA THR A 110 -0.35 7.51 -3.02
C THR A 110 -0.71 8.58 -4.03
N TYR A 111 -1.09 8.21 -5.26
CA TYR A 111 -1.45 9.15 -6.31
C TYR A 111 -2.70 9.97 -5.98
N ARG A 112 -2.66 11.25 -6.31
CA ARG A 112 -3.76 12.21 -6.13
C ARG A 112 -4.14 12.83 -7.47
N SER A 113 -5.39 12.62 -7.89
CA SER A 113 -5.88 13.16 -9.17
C SER A 113 -6.05 14.68 -9.13
N ILE A 114 -6.23 15.27 -7.95
CA ILE A 114 -6.45 16.72 -7.78
C ILE A 114 -5.25 17.57 -8.17
N ASP A 115 -4.03 17.07 -7.95
CA ASP A 115 -2.78 17.82 -8.23
C ASP A 115 -1.72 16.99 -8.97
N GLY A 116 -2.02 15.73 -9.29
CA GLY A 116 -1.13 14.83 -10.01
C GLY A 116 0.08 14.34 -9.23
N ARG A 117 0.09 14.50 -7.90
CA ARG A 117 1.20 14.11 -7.04
C ARG A 117 1.06 12.71 -6.50
N GLY A 118 2.15 12.22 -5.91
CA GLY A 118 2.23 10.85 -5.42
C GLY A 118 2.38 9.84 -6.55
N GLY A 119 1.99 8.59 -6.29
CA GLY A 119 2.06 7.50 -7.25
C GLY A 119 3.42 6.85 -7.36
N ALA A 120 3.53 5.93 -8.31
CA ALA A 120 4.70 5.06 -8.46
C ALA A 120 5.93 5.72 -9.07
N GLY A 121 5.82 6.97 -9.54
CA GLY A 121 6.77 7.59 -10.46
C GLY A 121 8.16 7.87 -9.93
N ARG A 122 8.37 7.86 -8.60
CA ARG A 122 9.58 8.40 -7.98
C ARG A 122 10.23 7.51 -6.92
N GLY A 123 9.64 6.35 -6.62
CA GLY A 123 10.16 5.44 -5.60
C GLY A 123 10.11 5.98 -4.16
N GLN A 124 9.13 6.83 -3.84
CA GLN A 124 8.98 7.52 -2.56
C GLN A 124 8.80 6.59 -1.37
N GLN A 125 8.34 5.36 -1.58
CA GLN A 125 8.18 4.35 -0.50
C GLN A 125 9.50 4.04 0.23
N ARG A 126 10.66 4.47 -0.28
CA ARG A 126 11.96 4.34 0.39
C ARG A 126 12.15 5.33 1.54
N PHE A 127 11.39 6.41 1.57
CA PHE A 127 11.60 7.54 2.46
C PHE A 127 10.46 7.72 3.46
N ALA A 128 10.80 8.34 4.59
CA ALA A 128 9.79 8.85 5.51
C ALA A 128 8.86 9.88 4.83
N PRO A 129 7.58 9.94 5.19
CA PRO A 129 6.91 9.09 6.18
C PRO A 129 6.39 7.77 5.59
N LEU A 130 6.41 7.60 4.24
CA LEU A 130 5.78 6.48 3.54
C LEU A 130 6.38 5.12 3.95
N ASN A 131 7.70 5.04 4.20
CA ASN A 131 8.34 3.81 4.62
C ASN A 131 7.87 3.33 6.00
N SER A 132 7.27 4.22 6.80
CA SER A 132 6.84 3.99 8.18
C SER A 132 5.34 4.13 8.40
N TRP A 133 4.56 4.36 7.36
CA TRP A 133 3.10 4.37 7.49
C TRP A 133 2.59 3.01 7.99
N PRO A 134 1.59 2.99 8.90
CA PRO A 134 1.01 1.74 9.41
C PRO A 134 0.51 0.82 8.30
N ASP A 135 -0.02 1.38 7.21
CA ASP A 135 -0.47 0.60 6.07
C ASP A 135 0.69 -0.05 5.27
N ASN A 136 1.90 0.42 5.47
CA ASN A 136 3.12 -0.11 4.83
C ASN A 136 3.87 -1.12 5.72
N VAL A 137 3.26 -1.61 6.78
CA VAL A 137 3.85 -2.64 7.66
C VAL A 137 4.41 -3.79 6.82
N SER A 138 5.66 -4.15 7.11
CA SER A 138 6.42 -5.23 6.47
C SER A 138 6.80 -5.03 5.00
N LEU A 139 6.53 -3.87 4.38
CA LEU A 139 7.03 -3.57 3.04
C LEU A 139 8.53 -3.19 3.01
N ASP A 140 9.11 -2.85 4.14
CA ASP A 140 10.55 -2.76 4.35
C ASP A 140 11.24 -4.11 4.04
N LYS A 141 10.61 -5.25 4.37
CA LYS A 141 11.08 -6.59 4.03
C LYS A 141 11.02 -6.84 2.52
N ALA A 142 9.97 -6.38 1.85
CA ALA A 142 9.87 -6.46 0.39
C ALA A 142 11.03 -5.71 -0.28
N ARG A 143 11.34 -4.49 0.17
CA ARG A 143 12.48 -3.72 -0.33
C ARG A 143 13.82 -4.38 -0.03
N ARG A 144 13.96 -4.99 1.16
CA ARG A 144 15.18 -5.75 1.53
C ARG A 144 15.37 -7.00 0.66
N LEU A 145 14.29 -7.72 0.35
CA LEU A 145 14.33 -8.86 -0.57
C LEU A 145 14.77 -8.46 -1.98
N LEU A 146 14.39 -7.27 -2.47
CA LEU A 146 14.81 -6.74 -3.77
C LEU A 146 16.25 -6.23 -3.79
N TRP A 147 16.88 -6.01 -2.64
CA TRP A 147 18.19 -5.38 -2.58
C TRP A 147 19.29 -6.12 -3.38
N PRO A 148 19.41 -7.46 -3.34
CA PRO A 148 20.39 -8.18 -4.17
C PRO A 148 20.19 -7.96 -5.67
N ILE A 149 18.92 -7.87 -6.11
CA ILE A 149 18.59 -7.54 -7.51
C ILE A 149 19.02 -6.11 -7.84
N LYS A 150 18.68 -5.14 -6.99
CA LYS A 150 19.10 -3.75 -7.19
C LYS A 150 20.62 -3.61 -7.23
N GLN A 151 21.35 -4.32 -6.37
CA GLN A 151 22.82 -4.35 -6.41
C GLN A 151 23.36 -4.92 -7.73
N LYS A 152 22.79 -6.02 -8.22
CA LYS A 152 23.22 -6.67 -9.45
C LYS A 152 23.03 -5.78 -10.68
N TYR A 153 21.91 -5.11 -10.79
CA TYR A 153 21.57 -4.30 -11.97
C TYR A 153 21.96 -2.82 -11.82
N GLY A 154 22.25 -2.35 -10.62
CA GLY A 154 22.74 -1.00 -10.33
C GLY A 154 21.78 0.09 -10.80
N GLN A 155 22.32 1.09 -11.46
CA GLN A 155 21.54 2.23 -11.95
C GLN A 155 20.82 1.99 -13.28
N LYS A 156 20.96 0.80 -13.86
CA LYS A 156 20.21 0.39 -15.06
C LYS A 156 18.72 0.18 -14.78
N ILE A 157 18.34 0.05 -13.53
CA ILE A 157 16.95 0.02 -13.06
C ILE A 157 16.80 0.92 -11.85
N SER A 158 15.87 1.88 -11.87
CA SER A 158 15.49 2.68 -10.71
C SER A 158 14.76 1.84 -9.69
N TRP A 159 14.68 2.29 -8.45
CA TRP A 159 13.79 1.69 -7.46
C TRP A 159 12.32 1.84 -7.85
N ALA A 160 11.95 2.99 -8.41
CA ALA A 160 10.60 3.25 -8.89
C ALA A 160 10.15 2.20 -9.92
N ASP A 161 10.98 1.98 -10.94
CA ASP A 161 10.71 0.96 -11.96
C ASP A 161 10.79 -0.47 -11.39
N LEU A 162 11.73 -0.74 -10.49
CA LEU A 162 11.90 -2.06 -9.89
C LEU A 162 10.69 -2.47 -9.04
N PHE A 163 10.09 -1.55 -8.28
CA PHE A 163 8.89 -1.86 -7.48
C PHE A 163 7.71 -2.26 -8.37
N ILE A 164 7.50 -1.53 -9.46
CA ILE A 164 6.41 -1.83 -10.39
C ILE A 164 6.68 -3.10 -11.17
N LEU A 165 7.91 -3.28 -11.67
CA LEU A 165 8.28 -4.50 -12.39
C LEU A 165 8.16 -5.75 -11.50
N ALA A 166 8.55 -5.65 -10.22
CA ALA A 166 8.41 -6.76 -9.28
C ALA A 166 6.94 -7.17 -9.09
N GLY A 167 6.02 -6.19 -8.98
CA GLY A 167 4.58 -6.45 -8.93
C GLY A 167 4.05 -7.09 -10.22
N ASN A 168 4.46 -6.59 -11.39
CA ASN A 168 4.07 -7.18 -12.68
C ASN A 168 4.57 -8.62 -12.82
N VAL A 169 5.84 -8.88 -12.47
CA VAL A 169 6.42 -10.23 -12.54
C VAL A 169 5.73 -11.16 -11.55
N ALA A 170 5.31 -10.65 -10.39
CA ALA A 170 4.54 -11.41 -9.41
C ALA A 170 3.17 -11.83 -9.97
N LEU A 171 2.44 -10.92 -10.61
CA LEU A 171 1.18 -11.23 -11.30
C LEU A 171 1.38 -12.26 -12.42
N GLU A 172 2.38 -12.07 -13.27
CA GLU A 172 2.70 -13.01 -14.35
C GLU A 172 3.08 -14.40 -13.81
N ASN A 173 3.85 -14.44 -12.71
CA ASN A 173 4.22 -15.72 -12.08
C ASN A 173 3.02 -16.44 -11.45
N SER A 174 2.00 -15.68 -11.05
CA SER A 174 0.72 -16.21 -10.56
C SER A 174 -0.24 -16.62 -11.69
N GLY A 175 0.18 -16.50 -12.96
CA GLY A 175 -0.62 -16.89 -14.12
C GLY A 175 -1.50 -15.77 -14.71
N PHE A 176 -1.41 -14.55 -14.21
CA PHE A 176 -2.11 -13.40 -14.78
C PHE A 176 -1.34 -12.82 -15.97
N ARG A 177 -2.07 -12.45 -17.03
CA ARG A 177 -1.48 -11.81 -18.21
C ARG A 177 -1.57 -10.29 -18.05
N THR A 178 -0.45 -9.66 -17.74
CA THR A 178 -0.34 -8.19 -17.70
C THR A 178 -0.35 -7.58 -19.12
N PHE A 179 -0.64 -6.30 -19.24
CA PHE A 179 -0.50 -5.57 -20.52
C PHE A 179 0.97 -5.28 -20.87
N GLY A 180 1.88 -5.45 -19.93
CA GLY A 180 3.30 -5.20 -20.12
C GLY A 180 3.88 -4.28 -19.05
N PHE A 181 5.03 -3.69 -19.35
CA PHE A 181 5.76 -2.81 -18.45
C PHE A 181 6.36 -1.65 -19.23
N GLY A 182 5.98 -0.43 -18.88
CA GLY A 182 6.63 0.79 -19.30
C GLY A 182 7.64 1.24 -18.25
N ALA A 183 8.88 1.47 -18.66
CA ALA A 183 9.95 2.00 -17.82
C ALA A 183 10.14 3.50 -18.03
N GLY A 184 10.98 4.11 -17.21
CA GLY A 184 11.37 5.51 -17.34
C GLY A 184 11.10 6.36 -16.09
N ARG A 185 10.72 5.72 -14.97
CA ARG A 185 10.53 6.37 -13.67
C ARG A 185 11.90 6.60 -13.04
N GLU A 186 12.30 7.84 -12.96
CA GLU A 186 13.55 8.20 -12.29
C GLU A 186 13.37 8.21 -10.78
N ASP A 187 14.39 7.75 -10.06
CA ASP A 187 14.41 7.84 -8.61
C ASP A 187 14.63 9.29 -8.17
N VAL A 188 13.89 9.70 -7.13
CA VAL A 188 14.23 10.88 -6.34
C VAL A 188 15.09 10.48 -5.15
N TRP A 189 15.79 11.45 -4.57
CA TRP A 189 16.81 11.22 -3.54
C TRP A 189 16.50 11.95 -2.22
N GLU A 190 15.30 12.47 -2.12
CA GLU A 190 14.77 13.10 -0.92
C GLU A 190 13.26 12.83 -0.81
N PRO A 191 12.69 12.84 0.40
CA PRO A 191 11.25 12.65 0.60
C PRO A 191 10.42 13.81 0.03
N ASP A 192 9.21 13.51 -0.41
CA ASP A 192 8.22 14.54 -0.74
C ASP A 192 7.68 15.17 0.56
N LEU A 193 7.93 16.45 0.76
CA LEU A 193 7.51 17.17 1.97
C LEU A 193 5.99 17.28 2.12
N ASP A 194 5.27 17.20 1.03
CA ASP A 194 3.81 17.31 1.02
C ASP A 194 3.08 16.01 1.40
N VAL A 195 3.78 14.90 1.58
CA VAL A 195 3.25 13.68 2.20
C VAL A 195 3.56 13.59 3.70
N ASN A 196 4.30 14.55 4.24
CA ASN A 196 4.58 14.63 5.67
C ASN A 196 3.50 15.49 6.36
N TRP A 197 2.67 14.85 7.18
CA TRP A 197 1.47 15.44 7.80
C TRP A 197 1.58 15.59 9.31
N GLY A 198 2.74 15.33 9.88
CA GLY A 198 3.00 15.34 11.32
C GLY A 198 2.98 13.93 11.92
N ASP A 199 2.76 13.85 13.22
CA ASP A 199 2.72 12.57 13.94
C ASP A 199 1.53 11.72 13.45
N GLU A 200 1.84 10.60 12.83
CA GLU A 200 0.85 9.68 12.28
C GLU A 200 -0.13 9.17 13.33
N LYS A 201 0.33 8.93 14.56
CA LYS A 201 -0.54 8.50 15.66
C LYS A 201 -1.60 9.55 15.99
N ALA A 202 -1.25 10.83 15.87
CA ALA A 202 -2.20 11.91 16.14
C ALA A 202 -3.26 12.03 15.05
N TRP A 203 -2.91 11.78 13.81
CA TRP A 203 -3.85 11.93 12.71
C TRP A 203 -4.52 10.65 12.23
N LEU A 204 -4.10 9.48 12.66
CA LEU A 204 -4.84 8.23 12.46
C LEU A 204 -6.10 8.12 13.33
N THR A 205 -6.18 8.86 14.43
CA THR A 205 -7.25 8.70 15.44
C THR A 205 -8.48 9.57 15.21
N HIS A 206 -8.44 10.56 14.31
CA HIS A 206 -9.53 11.56 14.18
C HIS A 206 -9.91 11.80 12.72
N ARG A 207 -10.67 10.85 12.14
CA ARG A 207 -11.04 11.00 10.76
C ARG A 207 -12.53 10.88 10.53
N HIS A 208 -13.05 11.97 9.98
CA HIS A 208 -14.40 12.01 9.48
C HIS A 208 -14.40 12.01 7.95
N PRO A 209 -15.18 11.13 7.30
CA PRO A 209 -15.27 11.06 5.84
C PRO A 209 -15.54 12.42 5.17
N GLU A 210 -16.31 13.28 5.83
CA GLU A 210 -16.64 14.62 5.32
C GLU A 210 -15.43 15.58 5.27
N ALA A 211 -14.50 15.48 6.23
CA ALA A 211 -13.29 16.29 6.23
C ALA A 211 -12.33 15.84 5.13
N LEU A 212 -12.34 14.55 4.82
CA LEU A 212 -11.46 13.91 3.85
C LEU A 212 -11.91 14.11 2.40
N ALA A 213 -13.21 14.21 2.15
CA ALA A 213 -13.73 14.55 0.83
C ALA A 213 -13.25 15.93 0.32
N LYS A 214 -12.73 16.77 1.22
CA LYS A 214 -12.18 18.11 0.93
C LYS A 214 -10.65 18.16 0.97
N ALA A 215 -10.00 17.11 1.42
CA ALA A 215 -8.54 17.08 1.52
C ALA A 215 -7.92 16.60 0.21
N PRO A 216 -6.75 17.16 -0.22
CA PRO A 216 -6.07 16.76 -1.44
C PRO A 216 -5.32 15.41 -1.29
N LEU A 217 -5.87 14.48 -0.51
CA LEU A 217 -5.28 13.18 -0.23
C LEU A 217 -5.85 12.09 -1.10
N GLY A 218 -5.04 11.11 -1.43
CA GLY A 218 -5.46 9.90 -2.10
C GLY A 218 -6.23 8.91 -1.21
N ALA A 219 -6.09 9.01 0.11
CA ALA A 219 -6.70 8.09 1.07
C ALA A 219 -7.73 8.77 1.97
N THR A 220 -8.77 8.06 2.36
CA THR A 220 -9.79 8.56 3.31
C THR A 220 -9.33 8.50 4.75
N GLU A 221 -8.43 7.58 5.07
CA GLU A 221 -7.77 7.51 6.36
C GLU A 221 -6.27 7.67 6.16
N MET A 222 -5.66 8.61 6.89
CA MET A 222 -4.24 8.94 6.74
C MET A 222 -3.37 7.78 7.23
N GLY A 223 -2.30 7.49 6.49
CA GLY A 223 -1.50 6.31 6.72
C GLY A 223 -2.05 5.05 6.06
N LEU A 224 -3.26 5.11 5.52
CA LEU A 224 -3.87 4.05 4.75
C LEU A 224 -3.95 4.46 3.28
N ILE A 225 -3.51 3.57 2.39
CA ILE A 225 -3.55 3.78 0.94
C ILE A 225 -4.99 3.57 0.43
N TYR A 226 -5.78 2.82 1.15
CA TYR A 226 -7.19 2.54 0.92
C TYR A 226 -7.96 2.65 2.26
N VAL A 227 -9.17 2.18 2.34
CA VAL A 227 -10.00 2.28 3.55
C VAL A 227 -9.59 1.30 4.64
N ASN A 228 -10.00 1.62 5.88
CA ASN A 228 -9.85 0.69 7.00
C ASN A 228 -10.54 -0.65 6.68
N PRO A 229 -9.82 -1.77 6.66
CA PRO A 229 -10.37 -3.07 6.30
C PRO A 229 -11.41 -3.61 7.29
N GLU A 230 -11.49 -3.05 8.49
CA GLU A 230 -12.53 -3.33 9.49
C GLU A 230 -13.78 -2.43 9.32
N GLY A 231 -13.81 -1.61 8.27
CA GLY A 231 -14.82 -0.56 8.04
C GLY A 231 -14.48 0.76 8.76
N PRO A 232 -15.11 1.87 8.37
CA PRO A 232 -14.92 3.16 9.03
C PRO A 232 -15.17 3.04 10.54
N ASP A 233 -14.26 3.63 11.34
CA ASP A 233 -14.29 3.60 12.81
C ASP A 233 -14.36 2.18 13.40
N HIS A 234 -13.80 1.19 12.70
CA HIS A 234 -13.89 -0.25 13.07
C HIS A 234 -15.33 -0.73 13.25
N SER A 235 -16.25 -0.25 12.43
CA SER A 235 -17.68 -0.52 12.54
C SER A 235 -18.06 -1.99 12.36
N GLY A 236 -17.28 -2.73 11.59
CA GLY A 236 -17.63 -4.10 11.19
C GLY A 236 -18.82 -4.17 10.22
N GLU A 237 -19.35 -3.03 9.74
CA GLU A 237 -20.52 -2.94 8.89
C GLU A 237 -20.14 -2.77 7.42
N PRO A 238 -20.36 -3.76 6.55
CA PRO A 238 -19.91 -3.71 5.15
C PRO A 238 -20.40 -2.50 4.36
N LEU A 239 -21.67 -2.14 4.49
CA LEU A 239 -22.24 -1.01 3.74
C LEU A 239 -21.65 0.34 4.14
N SER A 240 -21.21 0.49 5.39
CA SER A 240 -20.61 1.73 5.88
C SER A 240 -19.30 2.07 5.15
N ALA A 241 -18.59 1.07 4.61
CA ALA A 241 -17.35 1.25 3.90
C ALA A 241 -17.50 1.75 2.45
N ALA A 242 -18.70 1.65 1.85
CA ALA A 242 -18.90 1.95 0.44
C ALA A 242 -18.52 3.40 0.07
N ALA A 243 -18.92 4.37 0.89
CA ALA A 243 -18.60 5.78 0.66
C ALA A 243 -17.09 6.04 0.81
N ALA A 244 -16.44 5.43 1.80
CA ALA A 244 -15.01 5.56 2.02
C ALA A 244 -14.20 4.91 0.89
N ILE A 245 -14.60 3.74 0.40
CA ILE A 245 -13.99 3.08 -0.77
C ILE A 245 -14.06 4.01 -1.99
N ARG A 246 -15.25 4.54 -2.33
CA ARG A 246 -15.40 5.44 -3.47
C ARG A 246 -14.59 6.73 -3.34
N ALA A 247 -14.55 7.31 -2.13
CA ALA A 247 -13.76 8.50 -1.89
C ALA A 247 -12.27 8.25 -2.08
N THR A 248 -11.73 7.17 -1.53
CA THR A 248 -10.31 6.81 -1.65
C THR A 248 -9.92 6.53 -3.10
N PHE A 249 -10.62 5.61 -3.75
CA PHE A 249 -10.30 5.24 -5.13
C PHE A 249 -10.62 6.36 -6.12
N GLY A 250 -11.69 7.14 -5.88
CA GLY A 250 -12.03 8.33 -6.65
C GLY A 250 -10.96 9.43 -6.56
N ASN A 251 -10.37 9.65 -5.39
CA ASN A 251 -9.23 10.56 -5.22
C ASN A 251 -8.00 10.13 -6.01
N MET A 252 -7.84 8.82 -6.22
CA MET A 252 -6.83 8.25 -7.12
C MET A 252 -7.29 8.30 -8.59
N GLY A 253 -8.51 8.77 -8.87
CA GLY A 253 -9.12 8.92 -10.20
C GLY A 253 -9.68 7.61 -10.76
N MET A 254 -10.10 6.66 -9.94
CA MET A 254 -10.71 5.40 -10.34
C MET A 254 -12.23 5.45 -10.26
N ASN A 255 -12.90 4.76 -11.17
CA ASN A 255 -14.33 4.51 -11.13
C ASN A 255 -14.65 3.22 -10.36
N ASP A 256 -15.95 2.91 -10.20
CA ASP A 256 -16.41 1.73 -9.46
C ASP A 256 -15.94 0.41 -10.10
N GLU A 257 -15.85 0.33 -11.43
CA GLU A 257 -15.35 -0.87 -12.12
C GLU A 257 -13.88 -1.14 -11.86
N GLU A 258 -13.05 -0.12 -11.98
CA GLU A 258 -11.61 -0.19 -11.65
C GLU A 258 -11.40 -0.53 -10.17
N THR A 259 -12.20 0.06 -9.30
CA THR A 259 -12.17 -0.17 -7.84
C THR A 259 -12.46 -1.64 -7.51
N VAL A 260 -13.57 -2.18 -7.98
CA VAL A 260 -13.94 -3.59 -7.77
C VAL A 260 -12.90 -4.52 -8.35
N ALA A 261 -12.41 -4.23 -9.57
CA ALA A 261 -11.38 -5.06 -10.21
C ALA A 261 -10.08 -5.08 -9.40
N LEU A 262 -9.62 -3.93 -8.89
CA LEU A 262 -8.36 -3.86 -8.12
C LEU A 262 -8.48 -4.54 -6.75
N ILE A 263 -9.57 -4.34 -6.02
CA ILE A 263 -9.79 -4.99 -4.73
C ILE A 263 -9.80 -6.51 -4.92
N ALA A 264 -10.68 -7.01 -5.78
CA ALA A 264 -10.83 -8.45 -6.00
C ALA A 264 -9.57 -9.09 -6.60
N GLY A 265 -8.90 -8.40 -7.52
CA GLY A 265 -7.68 -8.90 -8.15
C GLY A 265 -6.50 -8.96 -7.19
N GLY A 266 -6.34 -7.94 -6.35
CA GLY A 266 -5.33 -7.94 -5.28
C GLY A 266 -5.58 -9.04 -4.26
N HIS A 267 -6.84 -9.18 -3.82
CA HIS A 267 -7.24 -10.13 -2.79
C HIS A 267 -7.40 -11.59 -3.31
N THR A 268 -7.32 -11.82 -4.61
CA THR A 268 -7.24 -13.21 -5.11
C THR A 268 -5.92 -13.90 -4.75
N LEU A 269 -4.89 -13.13 -4.37
CA LEU A 269 -3.53 -13.60 -4.09
C LEU A 269 -3.08 -13.25 -2.66
N GLY A 270 -2.33 -14.17 -2.04
CA GLY A 270 -1.73 -13.95 -0.72
C GLY A 270 -2.72 -14.04 0.45
N LYS A 271 -2.35 -13.39 1.55
CA LYS A 271 -3.11 -13.32 2.80
C LYS A 271 -2.78 -12.05 3.58
N THR A 272 -3.59 -11.71 4.57
CA THR A 272 -3.23 -10.80 5.67
C THR A 272 -2.61 -11.58 6.83
N HIS A 273 -1.90 -10.89 7.72
CA HIS A 273 -1.21 -11.50 8.84
C HIS A 273 -1.65 -10.86 10.17
N GLY A 274 -2.17 -11.69 11.04
CA GLY A 274 -2.68 -11.31 12.36
C GLY A 274 -2.57 -12.46 13.35
N ALA A 275 -1.42 -13.15 13.38
CA ALA A 275 -1.19 -14.34 14.17
C ALA A 275 -1.34 -14.14 15.67
N GLY A 276 -1.17 -12.91 16.18
CA GLY A 276 -1.28 -12.58 17.58
C GLY A 276 -1.51 -11.08 17.83
N PRO A 277 -1.54 -10.65 19.09
CA PRO A 277 -1.81 -9.26 19.45
C PRO A 277 -0.82 -8.28 18.83
N THR A 278 -1.33 -7.19 18.22
CA THR A 278 -0.51 -6.15 17.59
C THR A 278 0.44 -5.43 18.54
N SER A 279 0.19 -5.50 19.85
CA SER A 279 1.11 -4.99 20.88
C SER A 279 2.48 -5.69 20.90
N ASN A 280 2.62 -6.82 20.23
CA ASN A 280 3.91 -7.49 20.06
C ASN A 280 4.74 -6.91 18.91
N VAL A 281 4.16 -6.05 18.07
CA VAL A 281 4.85 -5.44 16.92
C VAL A 281 5.65 -4.24 17.43
N GLY A 282 6.94 -4.23 17.14
CA GLY A 282 7.86 -3.15 17.46
C GLY A 282 7.64 -1.89 16.61
N PRO A 283 8.49 -0.88 16.80
CA PRO A 283 8.37 0.39 16.11
C PRO A 283 8.58 0.24 14.59
N ASP A 284 8.06 1.24 13.85
CA ASP A 284 8.28 1.37 12.42
C ASP A 284 9.76 1.63 12.05
N PRO A 285 10.14 1.56 10.77
CA PRO A 285 11.54 1.71 10.35
C PRO A 285 12.22 3.01 10.77
N GLU A 286 11.49 4.14 10.86
CA GLU A 286 12.07 5.42 11.27
C GLU A 286 12.29 5.51 12.78
N ALA A 287 11.49 4.81 13.56
CA ALA A 287 11.59 4.77 15.01
C ALA A 287 12.35 3.53 15.54
N ALA A 288 12.67 2.58 14.67
CA ALA A 288 13.43 1.39 15.04
C ALA A 288 14.89 1.73 15.35
N PRO A 289 15.55 0.97 16.26
CA PRO A 289 16.96 1.18 16.58
C PRO A 289 17.84 0.88 15.36
N ILE A 290 19.02 1.50 15.32
CA ILE A 290 19.97 1.40 14.21
C ILE A 290 20.45 -0.04 13.94
N GLU A 291 20.42 -0.88 14.93
CA GLU A 291 20.77 -2.30 14.85
C GLU A 291 19.85 -3.07 13.92
N GLU A 292 18.61 -2.61 13.73
CA GLU A 292 17.65 -3.17 12.78
C GLU A 292 17.94 -2.79 11.31
N GLN A 293 18.94 -1.92 11.10
CA GLN A 293 19.45 -1.55 9.76
C GLN A 293 18.37 -1.08 8.77
N GLY A 294 17.44 -0.26 9.24
CA GLY A 294 16.34 0.28 8.45
C GLY A 294 15.16 -0.68 8.25
N LEU A 295 15.14 -1.80 8.96
CA LEU A 295 13.95 -2.62 9.14
C LEU A 295 13.20 -2.16 10.38
N GLY A 296 11.88 -2.26 10.34
CA GLY A 296 11.01 -1.98 11.49
C GLY A 296 10.06 -3.13 11.76
N TRP A 297 9.11 -2.89 12.64
CA TRP A 297 8.02 -3.82 12.97
C TRP A 297 8.51 -5.21 13.37
N ALA A 298 9.64 -5.29 14.08
CA ALA A 298 10.11 -6.53 14.64
C ALA A 298 9.07 -7.06 15.64
N SER A 299 8.63 -8.30 15.47
CA SER A 299 7.61 -8.88 16.34
C SER A 299 8.24 -9.80 17.39
N THR A 300 7.73 -9.70 18.63
CA THR A 300 8.08 -10.59 19.75
C THR A 300 7.12 -11.78 19.88
N TYR A 301 6.13 -11.90 19.00
CA TYR A 301 5.18 -12.99 19.02
C TYR A 301 5.75 -14.24 18.33
N GLY A 302 5.89 -15.32 19.07
CA GLY A 302 6.46 -16.57 18.55
C GLY A 302 7.82 -16.36 17.90
N SER A 303 7.95 -16.76 16.63
CA SER A 303 9.16 -16.51 15.83
C SER A 303 9.25 -15.10 15.27
N GLY A 304 8.17 -14.33 15.32
CA GLY A 304 8.03 -12.99 14.73
C GLY A 304 7.86 -12.99 13.19
N VAL A 305 7.98 -14.14 12.54
CA VAL A 305 7.95 -14.28 11.08
C VAL A 305 7.13 -15.50 10.66
N GLY A 306 6.85 -15.63 9.38
CA GLY A 306 6.15 -16.79 8.84
C GLY A 306 4.76 -16.96 9.46
N ALA A 307 4.50 -18.12 10.07
CA ALA A 307 3.22 -18.40 10.73
C ALA A 307 2.88 -17.47 11.90
N ASP A 308 3.90 -16.85 12.51
CA ASP A 308 3.76 -15.93 13.64
C ASP A 308 3.78 -14.45 13.20
N ALA A 309 3.76 -14.17 11.89
CA ALA A 309 3.82 -12.80 11.39
C ALA A 309 2.57 -12.01 11.76
N ILE A 310 2.77 -10.74 12.10
CA ILE A 310 1.71 -9.77 12.37
C ILE A 310 1.97 -8.55 11.48
N THR A 311 0.98 -8.16 10.68
CA THR A 311 1.00 -6.94 9.87
C THR A 311 -0.20 -6.05 10.20
N SER A 312 -1.34 -6.25 9.55
CA SER A 312 -2.57 -5.50 9.81
C SER A 312 -3.36 -5.94 11.05
N GLY A 313 -3.00 -7.07 11.62
CA GLY A 313 -3.79 -7.71 12.67
C GLY A 313 -4.97 -8.55 12.16
N LEU A 314 -5.29 -8.47 10.87
CA LEU A 314 -6.27 -9.33 10.21
C LEU A 314 -5.62 -10.66 9.82
N GLU A 315 -6.39 -11.74 9.80
CA GLU A 315 -5.91 -13.09 9.43
C GLU A 315 -6.85 -13.66 8.36
N VAL A 316 -6.82 -13.06 7.16
CA VAL A 316 -7.74 -13.36 6.06
C VAL A 316 -7.02 -14.04 4.91
N VAL A 317 -7.64 -15.10 4.40
CA VAL A 317 -7.28 -15.77 3.14
C VAL A 317 -8.54 -15.95 2.31
N TRP A 318 -8.57 -15.36 1.15
CA TRP A 318 -9.79 -15.25 0.33
C TRP A 318 -10.08 -16.45 -0.55
N THR A 319 -9.01 -17.09 -1.07
CA THR A 319 -9.12 -18.08 -2.13
C THR A 319 -8.41 -19.38 -1.79
N GLN A 320 -8.85 -20.45 -2.39
CA GLN A 320 -8.23 -21.77 -2.25
C GLN A 320 -6.93 -21.94 -3.07
N THR A 321 -6.60 -20.97 -3.92
CA THR A 321 -5.37 -20.93 -4.72
C THR A 321 -4.60 -19.61 -4.51
N PRO A 322 -4.12 -19.32 -3.29
CA PRO A 322 -3.61 -17.99 -2.92
C PRO A 322 -2.32 -17.57 -3.63
N THR A 323 -1.69 -18.48 -4.40
CA THR A 323 -0.50 -18.18 -5.22
C THR A 323 -0.80 -18.18 -6.72
N GLN A 324 -2.07 -18.39 -7.12
CA GLN A 324 -2.48 -18.45 -8.51
C GLN A 324 -3.65 -17.53 -8.78
N TRP A 325 -3.60 -16.82 -9.89
CA TRP A 325 -4.71 -15.99 -10.35
C TRP A 325 -5.94 -16.85 -10.64
N SER A 326 -7.09 -16.43 -10.12
CA SER A 326 -8.35 -17.19 -10.26
C SER A 326 -9.56 -16.27 -10.08
N ASN A 327 -10.76 -16.80 -10.35
CA ASN A 327 -12.02 -16.13 -10.07
C ASN A 327 -12.61 -16.49 -8.69
N TYR A 328 -11.86 -17.24 -7.88
CA TYR A 328 -12.35 -17.76 -6.60
C TYR A 328 -12.71 -16.69 -5.57
N PHE A 329 -12.18 -15.48 -5.69
CA PHE A 329 -12.62 -14.37 -4.84
C PHE A 329 -14.12 -14.13 -4.99
N PHE A 330 -14.61 -13.93 -6.22
CA PHE A 330 -16.04 -13.71 -6.47
C PHE A 330 -16.87 -14.97 -6.23
N GLU A 331 -16.34 -16.15 -6.60
CA GLU A 331 -17.04 -17.41 -6.33
C GLU A 331 -17.30 -17.56 -4.83
N ASN A 332 -16.32 -17.37 -3.97
CA ASN A 332 -16.46 -17.47 -2.53
C ASN A 332 -17.36 -16.36 -1.98
N LEU A 333 -17.18 -15.11 -2.46
CA LEU A 333 -17.97 -13.95 -2.03
C LEU A 333 -19.46 -14.19 -2.16
N PHE A 334 -19.92 -14.79 -3.26
CA PHE A 334 -21.35 -15.00 -3.54
C PHE A 334 -21.88 -16.39 -3.16
N LYS A 335 -21.01 -17.38 -3.01
CA LYS A 335 -21.39 -18.75 -2.70
C LYS A 335 -21.79 -18.95 -1.24
N TYR A 336 -21.08 -18.30 -0.31
CA TYR A 336 -21.26 -18.52 1.12
C TYR A 336 -22.01 -17.36 1.77
N GLU A 337 -22.66 -17.66 2.90
CA GLU A 337 -23.06 -16.65 3.85
C GLU A 337 -21.88 -16.37 4.81
N TRP A 338 -21.84 -15.15 5.34
CA TRP A 338 -20.69 -14.65 6.09
C TRP A 338 -21.09 -14.29 7.51
N VAL A 339 -20.33 -14.73 8.48
CA VAL A 339 -20.51 -14.40 9.90
C VAL A 339 -19.30 -13.60 10.37
N GLN A 340 -19.58 -12.54 11.12
CA GLN A 340 -18.52 -11.74 11.72
C GLN A 340 -17.75 -12.55 12.76
N THR A 341 -16.43 -12.49 12.69
CA THR A 341 -15.51 -13.14 13.62
C THR A 341 -14.35 -12.22 13.93
N ARG A 342 -13.41 -12.66 14.74
CA ARG A 342 -12.20 -11.93 15.03
C ARG A 342 -10.97 -12.75 14.72
N SER A 343 -9.94 -12.06 14.23
CA SER A 343 -8.60 -12.64 14.07
C SER A 343 -7.97 -12.98 15.43
N PRO A 344 -6.89 -13.74 15.48
CA PRO A 344 -6.10 -13.92 16.71
C PRO A 344 -5.59 -12.62 17.32
N ALA A 345 -5.39 -11.58 16.50
CA ALA A 345 -5.03 -10.23 16.95
C ALA A 345 -6.22 -9.41 17.47
N GLY A 346 -7.45 -9.90 17.33
CA GLY A 346 -8.67 -9.25 17.77
C GLY A 346 -9.37 -8.38 16.70
N ALA A 347 -8.83 -8.25 15.49
CA ALA A 347 -9.42 -7.46 14.42
C ALA A 347 -10.69 -8.11 13.85
N ILE A 348 -11.64 -7.29 13.41
CA ILE A 348 -12.92 -7.72 12.85
C ILE A 348 -12.72 -8.24 11.42
N GLN A 349 -13.18 -9.45 11.18
CA GLN A 349 -13.19 -10.09 9.86
C GLN A 349 -14.42 -10.99 9.72
N PHE A 350 -14.62 -11.61 8.58
CA PHE A 350 -15.73 -12.51 8.34
C PHE A 350 -15.24 -13.90 7.94
N GLU A 351 -15.94 -14.92 8.39
CA GLU A 351 -15.72 -16.31 8.01
C GLU A 351 -16.95 -16.88 7.29
N ALA A 352 -16.73 -17.73 6.32
CA ALA A 352 -17.80 -18.37 5.57
C ALA A 352 -18.57 -19.40 6.44
N VAL A 353 -19.90 -19.25 6.52
CA VAL A 353 -20.78 -20.21 7.20
C VAL A 353 -20.94 -21.44 6.32
N ASP A 354 -20.94 -22.62 6.95
CA ASP A 354 -21.12 -23.92 6.27
C ASP A 354 -20.16 -24.21 5.11
N ALA A 355 -19.07 -23.44 5.01
CA ALA A 355 -18.02 -23.72 4.03
C ALA A 355 -17.14 -24.87 4.49
N PRO A 356 -16.70 -25.74 3.57
CA PRO A 356 -15.64 -26.68 3.88
C PRO A 356 -14.29 -25.98 4.11
N GLU A 357 -13.40 -26.59 4.86
CA GLU A 357 -12.03 -26.15 5.00
C GLU A 357 -11.24 -26.49 3.73
N ILE A 358 -11.18 -25.52 2.79
CA ILE A 358 -10.59 -25.71 1.45
C ILE A 358 -9.32 -24.91 1.24
N ILE A 359 -9.09 -23.86 2.05
CA ILE A 359 -7.94 -23.00 1.91
C ILE A 359 -6.73 -23.61 2.61
N PRO A 360 -5.63 -23.89 1.91
CA PRO A 360 -4.44 -24.48 2.53
C PRO A 360 -3.78 -23.49 3.51
N ASP A 361 -3.20 -24.01 4.57
CA ASP A 361 -2.36 -23.21 5.46
C ASP A 361 -1.02 -22.88 4.75
N PRO A 362 -0.48 -21.66 4.91
CA PRO A 362 0.72 -21.25 4.21
C PRO A 362 2.00 -22.00 4.62
N PHE A 363 2.05 -22.53 5.85
CA PHE A 363 3.26 -23.14 6.42
C PHE A 363 3.05 -24.60 6.83
N ASP A 364 1.81 -25.07 6.86
CA ASP A 364 1.45 -26.47 7.21
C ASP A 364 0.47 -27.05 6.19
N PRO A 365 0.95 -27.77 5.18
CA PRO A 365 0.10 -28.32 4.11
C PRO A 365 -0.93 -29.35 4.59
N SER A 366 -0.79 -29.85 5.83
CA SER A 366 -1.77 -30.77 6.43
C SER A 366 -3.00 -30.06 6.96
N LYS A 367 -2.92 -28.73 7.16
CA LYS A 367 -4.00 -27.89 7.69
C LYS A 367 -4.72 -27.12 6.58
N LYS A 368 -6.01 -26.95 6.79
CA LYS A 368 -6.85 -26.10 5.95
C LYS A 368 -7.75 -25.24 6.82
N ARG A 369 -8.27 -24.19 6.23
CA ARG A 369 -9.21 -23.27 6.88
C ARG A 369 -10.36 -22.94 5.94
N LYS A 370 -11.42 -22.38 6.50
CA LYS A 370 -12.53 -21.84 5.74
C LYS A 370 -12.13 -20.54 5.03
N PRO A 371 -12.82 -20.16 3.94
CA PRO A 371 -12.69 -18.83 3.35
C PRO A 371 -13.01 -17.73 4.35
N THR A 372 -12.22 -16.66 4.30
CA THR A 372 -12.41 -15.46 5.13
C THR A 372 -12.42 -14.21 4.25
N MET A 373 -13.10 -13.16 4.70
CA MET A 373 -13.23 -11.87 3.99
C MET A 373 -13.04 -10.71 4.97
N LEU A 374 -12.60 -9.58 4.43
CA LEU A 374 -12.60 -8.30 5.13
C LEU A 374 -14.02 -7.71 5.15
N VAL A 375 -14.25 -6.77 6.04
CA VAL A 375 -15.49 -5.95 6.01
C VAL A 375 -15.65 -5.25 4.66
N THR A 376 -14.56 -4.69 4.15
CA THR A 376 -14.51 -3.99 2.86
C THR A 376 -14.71 -4.90 1.65
N ASP A 377 -14.37 -6.19 1.74
CA ASP A 377 -14.68 -7.16 0.67
C ASP A 377 -16.18 -7.40 0.55
N LEU A 378 -16.87 -7.52 1.68
CA LEU A 378 -18.31 -7.72 1.71
C LEU A 378 -19.08 -6.51 1.18
N THR A 379 -18.49 -5.32 1.22
CA THR A 379 -19.05 -4.14 0.56
C THR A 379 -19.28 -4.39 -0.94
N LEU A 380 -18.39 -5.16 -1.60
CA LEU A 380 -18.53 -5.50 -3.02
C LEU A 380 -19.73 -6.40 -3.32
N ARG A 381 -20.30 -7.07 -2.29
CA ARG A 381 -21.53 -7.85 -2.38
C ARG A 381 -22.78 -7.06 -1.99
N PHE A 382 -22.67 -6.16 -1.01
CA PHE A 382 -23.84 -5.54 -0.39
C PHE A 382 -24.13 -4.12 -0.92
N ASP A 383 -23.15 -3.39 -1.45
CA ASP A 383 -23.44 -2.12 -2.13
C ASP A 383 -24.05 -2.40 -3.51
N PRO A 384 -25.21 -1.83 -3.86
CA PRO A 384 -25.93 -2.20 -5.08
C PRO A 384 -25.17 -1.96 -6.39
N GLU A 385 -24.31 -0.93 -6.46
CA GLU A 385 -23.54 -0.64 -7.66
C GLU A 385 -22.31 -1.53 -7.75
N PHE A 386 -21.59 -1.76 -6.65
CA PHE A 386 -20.49 -2.70 -6.61
C PHE A 386 -20.97 -4.15 -6.87
N GLU A 387 -22.13 -4.54 -6.33
CA GLU A 387 -22.69 -5.87 -6.56
C GLU A 387 -22.92 -6.18 -8.04
N LYS A 388 -23.47 -5.22 -8.81
CA LYS A 388 -23.69 -5.39 -10.26
C LYS A 388 -22.38 -5.71 -10.98
N ILE A 389 -21.32 -4.97 -10.65
CA ILE A 389 -19.99 -5.16 -11.23
C ILE A 389 -19.40 -6.51 -10.79
N SER A 390 -19.48 -6.81 -9.50
CA SER A 390 -18.96 -8.06 -8.91
C SER A 390 -19.64 -9.30 -9.51
N ARG A 391 -20.98 -9.26 -9.69
CA ARG A 391 -21.72 -10.35 -10.34
C ARG A 391 -21.37 -10.47 -11.84
N ARG A 392 -21.12 -9.38 -12.52
CA ARG A 392 -20.63 -9.42 -13.92
C ARG A 392 -19.28 -10.13 -13.97
N PHE A 393 -18.35 -9.79 -13.10
CA PHE A 393 -17.02 -10.40 -13.03
C PHE A 393 -17.06 -11.87 -12.57
N LEU A 394 -18.00 -12.23 -11.70
CA LEU A 394 -18.27 -13.63 -11.36
C LEU A 394 -18.67 -14.45 -12.59
N ASN A 395 -19.56 -13.90 -13.41
CA ASN A 395 -20.14 -14.60 -14.56
C ASN A 395 -19.26 -14.50 -15.83
N ASP A 396 -18.38 -13.52 -15.90
CA ASP A 396 -17.45 -13.29 -17.00
C ASP A 396 -16.03 -13.02 -16.46
N PRO A 397 -15.26 -14.08 -16.19
CA PRO A 397 -13.88 -13.96 -15.74
C PRO A 397 -12.96 -13.22 -16.74
N GLN A 398 -13.31 -13.21 -18.02
CA GLN A 398 -12.53 -12.48 -19.02
C GLN A 398 -12.72 -10.97 -18.85
N ALA A 399 -13.96 -10.51 -18.62
CA ALA A 399 -14.21 -9.11 -18.29
C ALA A 399 -13.48 -8.67 -17.02
N PHE A 400 -13.41 -9.54 -16.00
CA PHE A 400 -12.62 -9.28 -14.80
C PHE A 400 -11.13 -9.13 -15.11
N ASN A 401 -10.55 -10.06 -15.87
CA ASN A 401 -9.14 -10.01 -16.25
C ASN A 401 -8.81 -8.72 -17.01
N GLU A 402 -9.66 -8.32 -17.97
CA GLU A 402 -9.46 -7.10 -18.74
C GLU A 402 -9.59 -5.84 -17.87
N ALA A 403 -10.59 -5.79 -16.99
CA ALA A 403 -10.79 -4.67 -16.09
C ALA A 403 -9.61 -4.52 -15.12
N PHE A 404 -9.14 -5.62 -14.52
CA PHE A 404 -7.97 -5.59 -13.64
C PHE A 404 -6.70 -5.18 -14.38
N ALA A 405 -6.45 -5.70 -15.58
CA ALA A 405 -5.29 -5.32 -16.38
C ALA A 405 -5.29 -3.82 -16.71
N ARG A 406 -6.44 -3.26 -17.09
CA ARG A 406 -6.59 -1.82 -17.37
C ARG A 406 -6.40 -0.97 -16.12
N ALA A 407 -7.06 -1.34 -15.02
CA ALA A 407 -6.93 -0.65 -13.76
C ALA A 407 -5.48 -0.68 -13.26
N SER A 408 -4.80 -1.83 -13.36
CA SER A 408 -3.39 -1.98 -13.01
C SER A 408 -2.48 -1.04 -13.82
N VAL A 409 -2.67 -0.95 -15.13
CA VAL A 409 -1.93 0.02 -15.98
C VAL A 409 -2.29 1.45 -15.58
N SER A 410 -3.56 1.73 -15.36
CA SER A 410 -4.03 3.07 -15.00
C SER A 410 -3.32 3.61 -13.76
N TYR A 411 -3.17 2.80 -12.70
CA TYR A 411 -2.52 3.28 -11.49
C TYR A 411 -0.98 3.20 -11.55
N THR A 412 -0.39 2.24 -12.27
CA THR A 412 1.08 2.06 -12.28
C THR A 412 1.79 2.85 -13.39
N HIS A 413 1.13 3.14 -14.49
CA HIS A 413 1.73 3.76 -15.67
C HIS A 413 1.14 5.13 -16.00
N LEU A 414 -0.19 5.25 -16.19
CA LEU A 414 -0.80 6.48 -16.69
C LEU A 414 -0.83 7.63 -15.68
N ARG A 415 -0.76 7.31 -14.39
CA ARG A 415 -0.77 8.31 -13.31
C ARG A 415 0.62 8.67 -12.80
N ALA A 416 1.65 8.15 -13.43
CA ALA A 416 3.05 8.50 -13.16
C ALA A 416 3.58 9.58 -14.11
N HIS A 417 2.75 10.55 -14.53
CA HIS A 417 3.11 11.64 -15.47
C HIS A 417 3.44 11.21 -16.90
N GLU A 418 2.96 10.07 -17.34
CA GLU A 418 3.05 9.72 -18.76
C GLU A 418 1.99 10.51 -19.53
N THR A 419 2.43 11.50 -20.28
CA THR A 419 1.57 12.18 -21.25
C THR A 419 1.29 11.22 -22.41
N LEU A 420 0.07 11.28 -22.98
CA LEU A 420 -0.35 10.56 -24.19
C LEU A 420 0.65 10.65 -25.37
N ALA A 421 1.63 11.54 -25.28
CA ALA A 421 2.70 11.72 -26.29
C ALA A 421 3.79 10.63 -26.22
N ASN A 422 3.79 9.76 -25.22
CA ASN A 422 4.79 8.70 -25.02
C ASN A 422 4.22 7.29 -25.24
N LEU A 423 2.96 7.18 -25.65
CA LEU A 423 2.32 5.97 -26.15
C LEU A 423 2.31 6.00 -27.69
#